data_353474ff98eb6092d3803e378b6b68af
#
_entry.id   353474ff98eb6092d3803e378b6b68af
#
_cell.length_a   1.000
_cell.length_b   1.000
_cell.length_c   1.000
_cell.angle_alpha   90.00
_cell.angle_beta   90.00
_cell.angle_gamma   90.00
#
_symmetry.space_group_name_H-M   'P 1'
#
loop_
_entity.id
_entity.type
_entity.pdbx_description
1 polymer ?
#
loop_
_entity_poly.entity_id
_entity_poly.type
_entity_poly.pdbx_seq_one_letter_code
_entity_poly.pdbx_strand_id
1 'polypeptide(L)'
;MRFSIMTAGVVAGMLVAGGAQARDQISIVGSSTVYPFATIVAEKFGQSSGFKTPVIESTGSGGGMKLFCKGIGVEYPDITNASRAMKSKEAKLCKDAGVEFQEFVVGNDGIAVSNSLAGQKFNISIAHVAAALAAELPNQAFGGEGPKANALNTWAEVDAYVSKATGTTALGLPAQSV
;
A
#
# COMPACT_ATOMS: atom_id res chain seq x y z
N MET A 1 -40.90 -73.35 -18.34
CA MET A 1 -39.75 -72.80 -17.54
C MET A 1 -39.20 -71.58 -18.27
N ARG A 2 -39.47 -70.35 -17.78
CA ARG A 2 -38.97 -69.12 -18.34
C ARG A 2 -37.93 -68.58 -17.38
N PHE A 3 -36.65 -68.54 -17.82
CA PHE A 3 -35.58 -67.91 -17.08
C PHE A 3 -35.52 -66.40 -17.44
N SER A 4 -35.80 -65.57 -16.46
CA SER A 4 -35.57 -64.11 -16.56
C SER A 4 -34.14 -63.78 -16.13
N ILE A 5 -33.34 -63.27 -17.04
CA ILE A 5 -31.99 -62.73 -16.76
C ILE A 5 -32.17 -61.26 -16.30
N MET A 6 -31.91 -61.03 -15.04
CA MET A 6 -31.77 -59.67 -14.49
C MET A 6 -30.37 -59.15 -14.82
N THR A 7 -30.30 -58.12 -15.68
CA THR A 7 -29.08 -57.41 -15.99
C THR A 7 -28.89 -56.31 -14.94
N ALA A 8 -27.94 -56.49 -14.03
CA ALA A 8 -27.53 -55.48 -13.06
C ALA A 8 -26.60 -54.47 -13.79
N GLY A 9 -27.11 -53.26 -13.99
CA GLY A 9 -26.33 -52.14 -14.52
C GLY A 9 -25.43 -51.56 -13.43
N VAL A 10 -24.09 -51.72 -13.59
CA VAL A 10 -23.11 -51.06 -12.76
C VAL A 10 -22.95 -49.64 -13.32
N VAL A 11 -23.49 -48.63 -12.61
CA VAL A 11 -23.19 -47.21 -12.84
C VAL A 11 -21.84 -46.90 -12.21
N ALA A 12 -20.79 -46.91 -13.02
CA ALA A 12 -19.47 -46.43 -12.65
C ALA A 12 -19.53 -44.88 -12.58
N GLY A 13 -19.70 -44.34 -11.34
CA GLY A 13 -19.56 -42.93 -11.08
C GLY A 13 -18.10 -42.51 -11.30
N MET A 14 -17.81 -41.81 -12.42
CA MET A 14 -16.56 -41.11 -12.60
C MET A 14 -16.47 -39.95 -11.61
N LEU A 15 -15.77 -40.17 -10.52
CA LEU A 15 -15.26 -39.10 -9.67
C LEU A 15 -14.23 -38.29 -10.50
N VAL A 16 -14.69 -37.22 -11.11
CA VAL A 16 -13.80 -36.18 -11.66
C VAL A 16 -13.12 -35.54 -10.46
N ALA A 17 -12.00 -36.07 -10.02
CA ALA A 17 -11.09 -35.37 -9.13
C ALA A 17 -10.60 -34.14 -9.90
N GLY A 18 -11.26 -33.02 -9.72
CA GLY A 18 -10.76 -31.71 -10.14
C GLY A 18 -9.39 -31.53 -9.49
N GLY A 19 -8.32 -31.74 -10.25
CA GLY A 19 -6.98 -31.49 -9.78
C GLY A 19 -6.89 -30.06 -9.33
N ALA A 20 -6.56 -29.83 -8.05
CA ALA A 20 -6.19 -28.52 -7.59
C ALA A 20 -5.01 -28.05 -8.45
N GLN A 21 -5.24 -27.13 -9.37
CA GLN A 21 -4.16 -26.52 -10.14
C GLN A 21 -3.37 -25.64 -9.20
N ALA A 22 -2.26 -26.15 -8.70
CA ALA A 22 -1.28 -25.32 -7.99
C ALA A 22 -0.61 -24.38 -9.00
N ARG A 23 -0.49 -23.11 -8.64
CA ARG A 23 0.27 -22.15 -9.44
C ARG A 23 1.75 -22.49 -9.35
N ASP A 24 2.43 -22.61 -10.49
CA ASP A 24 3.87 -22.85 -10.57
C ASP A 24 4.73 -21.66 -10.16
N GLN A 25 4.14 -20.47 -10.04
CA GLN A 25 4.84 -19.21 -9.89
C GLN A 25 4.09 -18.29 -8.93
N ILE A 26 4.80 -17.74 -7.95
CA ILE A 26 4.24 -16.82 -6.97
C ILE A 26 3.88 -15.50 -7.67
N SER A 27 2.67 -15.00 -7.42
CA SER A 27 2.17 -13.72 -7.90
C SER A 27 2.13 -12.71 -6.76
N ILE A 28 2.80 -11.58 -6.94
CA ILE A 28 2.93 -10.52 -5.94
C ILE A 28 2.41 -9.22 -6.54
N VAL A 29 1.56 -8.50 -5.81
CA VAL A 29 1.05 -7.20 -6.23
C VAL A 29 1.23 -6.17 -5.13
N GLY A 30 1.23 -4.88 -5.44
CA GLY A 30 1.17 -3.86 -4.39
C GLY A 30 2.03 -2.63 -4.60
N SER A 31 2.70 -2.19 -3.56
CA SER A 31 3.37 -0.91 -3.43
C SER A 31 4.44 -0.65 -4.50
N SER A 32 4.35 0.52 -5.16
CA SER A 32 5.41 1.01 -6.05
C SER A 32 6.70 1.34 -5.32
N THR A 33 6.63 1.75 -4.06
CA THR A 33 7.80 2.01 -3.20
C THR A 33 8.58 0.73 -2.91
N VAL A 34 7.86 -0.38 -2.64
CA VAL A 34 8.46 -1.68 -2.32
C VAL A 34 8.89 -2.45 -3.58
N TYR A 35 8.28 -2.14 -4.72
CA TYR A 35 8.48 -2.84 -6.00
C TYR A 35 9.96 -3.09 -6.36
N PRO A 36 10.87 -2.08 -6.36
CA PRO A 36 12.27 -2.30 -6.75
C PRO A 36 13.01 -3.25 -5.80
N PHE A 37 12.71 -3.21 -4.52
CA PHE A 37 13.31 -4.10 -3.52
C PHE A 37 12.76 -5.53 -3.67
N ALA A 38 11.45 -5.66 -3.82
CA ALA A 38 10.79 -6.94 -4.01
C ALA A 38 11.27 -7.65 -5.28
N THR A 39 11.54 -6.92 -6.36
CA THR A 39 12.06 -7.46 -7.61
C THR A 39 13.43 -8.12 -7.38
N ILE A 40 14.34 -7.46 -6.67
CA ILE A 40 15.67 -8.03 -6.36
C ILE A 40 15.53 -9.30 -5.51
N VAL A 41 14.63 -9.31 -4.53
CA VAL A 41 14.38 -10.48 -3.68
C VAL A 41 13.79 -11.63 -4.51
N ALA A 42 12.85 -11.35 -5.40
CA ALA A 42 12.22 -12.33 -6.26
C ALA A 42 13.23 -12.98 -7.23
N GLU A 43 14.10 -12.18 -7.84
CA GLU A 43 15.18 -12.67 -8.72
C GLU A 43 16.14 -13.59 -7.95
N LYS A 44 16.59 -13.18 -6.77
CA LYS A 44 17.44 -14.00 -5.91
C LYS A 44 16.75 -15.29 -5.47
N PHE A 45 15.48 -15.22 -5.12
CA PHE A 45 14.69 -16.40 -4.79
C PHE A 45 14.64 -17.39 -5.96
N GLY A 46 14.32 -16.93 -7.17
CA GLY A 46 14.31 -17.79 -8.36
C GLY A 46 15.67 -18.42 -8.67
N GLN A 47 16.77 -17.70 -8.42
CA GLN A 47 18.14 -18.20 -8.62
C GLN A 47 18.57 -19.25 -7.59
N SER A 48 18.10 -19.14 -6.35
CA SER A 48 18.60 -19.95 -5.22
C SER A 48 17.68 -21.08 -4.80
N SER A 49 16.38 -20.99 -5.07
CA SER A 49 15.37 -21.94 -4.54
C SER A 49 15.02 -23.11 -5.48
N GLY A 50 15.35 -23.00 -6.76
CA GLY A 50 14.89 -23.94 -7.80
C GLY A 50 13.42 -23.75 -8.22
N PHE A 51 12.71 -22.77 -7.63
CA PHE A 51 11.36 -22.36 -8.05
C PHE A 51 11.42 -21.29 -9.14
N LYS A 52 10.32 -21.08 -9.86
CA LYS A 52 10.21 -19.97 -10.82
C LYS A 52 10.31 -18.63 -10.08
N THR A 53 10.98 -17.67 -10.71
CA THR A 53 11.05 -16.29 -10.19
C THR A 53 9.65 -15.73 -10.01
N PRO A 54 9.27 -15.23 -8.81
CA PRO A 54 7.98 -14.59 -8.60
C PRO A 54 7.70 -13.44 -9.56
N VAL A 55 6.47 -13.29 -10.01
CA VAL A 55 6.02 -12.13 -10.79
C VAL A 55 5.56 -11.04 -9.85
N ILE A 56 5.99 -9.81 -10.09
CA ILE A 56 5.63 -8.67 -9.25
C ILE A 56 5.00 -7.56 -10.10
N GLU A 57 3.85 -7.08 -9.68
CA GLU A 57 3.14 -5.98 -10.33
C GLU A 57 2.98 -4.78 -9.38
N SER A 58 3.30 -3.59 -9.89
CA SER A 58 3.14 -2.33 -9.15
C SER A 58 1.72 -1.80 -9.31
N THR A 59 0.85 -2.05 -8.34
CA THR A 59 -0.56 -1.64 -8.33
C THR A 59 -0.85 -0.59 -7.25
N GLY A 60 0.18 -0.16 -6.51
CA GLY A 60 0.07 0.62 -5.28
C GLY A 60 -0.45 -0.21 -4.10
N SER A 61 -0.10 0.16 -2.86
CA SER A 61 -0.46 -0.60 -1.66
C SER A 61 -1.96 -0.89 -1.55
N GLY A 62 -2.81 0.12 -1.78
CA GLY A 62 -4.26 -0.06 -1.68
C GLY A 62 -4.85 -0.88 -2.83
N GLY A 63 -4.28 -0.78 -4.04
CA GLY A 63 -4.66 -1.59 -5.19
C GLY A 63 -4.32 -3.06 -4.97
N GLY A 64 -3.09 -3.33 -4.53
CA GLY A 64 -2.64 -4.68 -4.21
C GLY A 64 -3.47 -5.35 -3.13
N MET A 65 -3.73 -4.67 -2.01
CA MET A 65 -4.58 -5.20 -0.94
C MET A 65 -6.01 -5.53 -1.42
N LYS A 66 -6.58 -4.69 -2.29
CA LYS A 66 -7.90 -4.98 -2.88
C LYS A 66 -7.89 -6.21 -3.79
N LEU A 67 -6.82 -6.40 -4.57
CA LEU A 67 -6.69 -7.59 -5.42
C LEU A 67 -6.48 -8.85 -4.58
N PHE A 68 -5.61 -8.79 -3.59
CA PHE A 68 -5.31 -9.87 -2.66
C PHE A 68 -6.55 -10.31 -1.86
N CYS A 69 -7.36 -9.37 -1.36
CA CYS A 69 -8.57 -9.66 -0.60
C CYS A 69 -9.79 -10.05 -1.45
N LYS A 70 -9.65 -10.28 -2.76
CA LYS A 70 -10.79 -10.74 -3.59
C LYS A 70 -11.11 -12.21 -3.40
N GLY A 71 -10.13 -13.04 -3.03
CA GLY A 71 -10.34 -14.48 -2.88
C GLY A 71 -9.04 -15.25 -2.77
N ILE A 72 -9.18 -16.58 -2.75
CA ILE A 72 -8.10 -17.56 -2.72
C ILE A 72 -8.17 -18.37 -4.01
N GLY A 73 -7.04 -18.61 -4.64
CA GLY A 73 -6.95 -19.40 -5.87
C GLY A 73 -5.96 -18.83 -6.88
N VAL A 74 -5.79 -19.53 -7.99
CA VAL A 74 -4.77 -19.21 -8.99
C VAL A 74 -5.00 -17.88 -9.74
N GLU A 75 -6.22 -17.35 -9.69
CA GLU A 75 -6.60 -16.08 -10.29
C GLU A 75 -6.33 -14.86 -9.38
N TYR A 76 -6.00 -15.09 -8.11
CA TYR A 76 -5.71 -14.03 -7.14
C TYR A 76 -4.22 -14.03 -6.77
N PRO A 77 -3.64 -12.89 -6.38
CA PRO A 77 -2.24 -12.85 -5.95
C PRO A 77 -2.02 -13.61 -4.64
N ASP A 78 -0.84 -14.24 -4.52
CA ASP A 78 -0.43 -14.96 -3.33
C ASP A 78 0.07 -14.05 -2.22
N ILE A 79 0.67 -12.91 -2.62
CA ILE A 79 1.26 -11.92 -1.71
C ILE A 79 0.85 -10.52 -2.15
N THR A 80 0.60 -9.65 -1.19
CA THR A 80 0.56 -8.21 -1.44
C THR A 80 1.64 -7.51 -0.63
N ASN A 81 2.46 -6.70 -1.28
CA ASN A 81 3.42 -5.85 -0.60
C ASN A 81 2.85 -4.44 -0.38
N ALA A 82 3.27 -3.77 0.68
CA ALA A 82 2.74 -2.48 1.04
C ALA A 82 3.80 -1.59 1.70
N SER A 83 3.71 -0.27 1.51
CA SER A 83 4.53 0.74 2.19
C SER A 83 3.89 1.25 3.49
N ARG A 84 2.85 0.61 3.96
CA ARG A 84 2.12 0.89 5.21
C ARG A 84 1.38 -0.34 5.69
N ALA A 85 1.00 -0.35 6.95
CA ALA A 85 0.10 -1.37 7.51
C ALA A 85 -1.26 -1.40 6.80
N MET A 86 -1.91 -2.55 6.82
CA MET A 86 -3.26 -2.74 6.29
C MET A 86 -4.27 -1.91 7.09
N LYS A 87 -5.13 -1.17 6.40
CA LYS A 87 -6.19 -0.39 7.04
C LYS A 87 -7.37 -1.29 7.45
N SER A 88 -8.13 -0.89 8.47
CA SER A 88 -9.30 -1.64 8.93
C SER A 88 -10.32 -1.97 7.83
N LYS A 89 -10.52 -1.05 6.85
CA LYS A 89 -11.39 -1.28 5.70
C LYS A 89 -10.85 -2.38 4.78
N GLU A 90 -9.54 -2.45 4.60
CA GLU A 90 -8.88 -3.47 3.76
C GLU A 90 -8.92 -4.84 4.46
N ALA A 91 -8.63 -4.88 5.77
CA ALA A 91 -8.77 -6.09 6.58
C ALA A 91 -10.21 -6.64 6.56
N LYS A 92 -11.20 -5.73 6.59
CA LYS A 92 -12.60 -6.13 6.45
C LYS A 92 -12.91 -6.76 5.08
N LEU A 93 -12.34 -6.24 3.98
CA LEU A 93 -12.50 -6.85 2.66
C LEU A 93 -11.98 -8.28 2.61
N CYS A 94 -10.78 -8.53 3.18
CA CYS A 94 -10.22 -9.88 3.29
C CYS A 94 -11.15 -10.79 4.09
N LYS A 95 -11.60 -10.33 5.26
CA LYS A 95 -12.49 -11.10 6.13
C LYS A 95 -13.82 -11.45 5.45
N ASP A 96 -14.44 -10.48 4.76
CA ASP A 96 -15.71 -10.68 4.07
C ASP A 96 -15.58 -11.68 2.90
N ALA A 97 -14.38 -11.77 2.30
CA ALA A 97 -14.05 -12.73 1.24
C ALA A 97 -13.48 -14.07 1.76
N GLY A 98 -13.37 -14.27 3.07
CA GLY A 98 -12.81 -15.48 3.67
C GLY A 98 -11.30 -15.62 3.46
N VAL A 99 -10.58 -14.52 3.19
CA VAL A 99 -9.13 -14.51 3.03
C VAL A 99 -8.47 -14.22 4.37
N GLU A 100 -7.79 -15.23 4.92
CA GLU A 100 -6.91 -15.05 6.07
C GLU A 100 -5.52 -14.60 5.60
N PHE A 101 -4.88 -13.70 6.32
CA PHE A 101 -3.56 -13.19 5.97
C PHE A 101 -2.68 -13.03 7.20
N GLN A 102 -1.36 -13.08 6.96
CA GLN A 102 -0.33 -12.76 7.94
C GLN A 102 0.45 -11.53 7.44
N GLU A 103 0.61 -10.52 8.30
CA GLU A 103 1.42 -9.33 8.00
C GLU A 103 2.84 -9.51 8.56
N PHE A 104 3.85 -9.23 7.72
CA PHE A 104 5.27 -9.24 8.09
C PHE A 104 5.87 -7.87 7.82
N VAL A 105 6.43 -7.25 8.85
CA VAL A 105 7.20 -6.01 8.70
C VAL A 105 8.62 -6.37 8.27
N VAL A 106 9.00 -5.97 7.04
CA VAL A 106 10.29 -6.31 6.44
C VAL A 106 11.32 -5.18 6.52
N GLY A 107 10.89 -3.97 6.87
CA GLY A 107 11.74 -2.80 7.01
C GLY A 107 10.96 -1.52 7.26
N ASN A 108 11.68 -0.43 7.46
CA ASN A 108 11.12 0.92 7.57
C ASN A 108 11.63 1.75 6.40
N ASP A 109 10.73 2.57 5.84
CA ASP A 109 11.04 3.58 4.83
C ASP A 109 10.89 4.97 5.42
N GLY A 110 11.74 5.90 5.00
CA GLY A 110 11.76 7.27 5.49
C GLY A 110 11.45 8.26 4.37
N ILE A 111 10.60 9.25 4.67
CA ILE A 111 10.36 10.38 3.78
C ILE A 111 11.23 11.55 4.24
N ALA A 112 12.03 12.10 3.32
CA ALA A 112 12.83 13.29 3.55
C ALA A 112 12.33 14.45 2.66
N VAL A 113 12.20 15.63 3.26
CA VAL A 113 12.03 16.87 2.51
C VAL A 113 13.43 17.41 2.21
N SER A 114 13.73 17.61 0.94
CA SER A 114 15.06 18.05 0.49
C SER A 114 14.95 19.19 -0.52
N ASN A 115 15.99 20.01 -0.57
CA ASN A 115 16.18 21.06 -1.57
C ASN A 115 17.54 20.92 -2.27
N SER A 116 17.79 21.74 -3.26
CA SER A 116 19.09 21.81 -3.95
C SER A 116 20.24 22.09 -2.96
N LEU A 117 21.39 21.45 -3.16
CA LEU A 117 22.61 21.73 -2.39
C LEU A 117 23.08 23.19 -2.52
N ALA A 118 22.75 23.84 -3.64
CA ALA A 118 23.02 25.26 -3.86
C ALA A 118 21.96 26.18 -3.24
N GLY A 119 20.85 25.62 -2.75
CA GLY A 119 19.78 26.36 -2.10
C GLY A 119 20.13 26.78 -0.67
N GLN A 120 19.36 27.73 -0.16
CA GLN A 120 19.47 28.14 1.24
C GLN A 120 19.11 26.97 2.15
N LYS A 121 19.99 26.68 3.13
CA LYS A 121 19.70 25.69 4.17
C LYS A 121 18.62 26.23 5.09
N PHE A 122 17.61 25.39 5.35
CA PHE A 122 16.58 25.70 6.35
C PHE A 122 16.15 24.45 7.09
N ASN A 123 15.92 24.60 8.37
CA ASN A 123 15.38 23.55 9.22
C ASN A 123 13.86 23.79 9.34
N ILE A 124 13.06 22.86 8.84
CA ILE A 124 11.62 22.93 8.95
C ILE A 124 11.08 21.86 9.89
N SER A 125 10.04 22.20 10.61
CA SER A 125 9.30 21.25 11.45
C SER A 125 8.19 20.57 10.66
N ILE A 126 7.63 19.50 11.21
CA ILE A 126 6.43 18.84 10.66
C ILE A 126 5.26 19.84 10.51
N ALA A 127 5.15 20.83 11.42
CA ALA A 127 4.13 21.86 11.32
C ALA A 127 4.29 22.73 10.06
N HIS A 128 5.53 23.03 9.64
CA HIS A 128 5.79 23.78 8.40
C HIS A 128 5.39 22.95 7.18
N VAL A 129 5.76 21.66 7.15
CA VAL A 129 5.35 20.77 6.06
C VAL A 129 3.83 20.62 5.99
N ALA A 130 3.18 20.45 7.14
CA ALA A 130 1.73 20.35 7.21
C ALA A 130 1.04 21.64 6.73
N ALA A 131 1.53 22.81 7.15
CA ALA A 131 0.98 24.10 6.71
C ALA A 131 1.21 24.37 5.22
N ALA A 132 2.35 23.92 4.66
CA ALA A 132 2.65 24.08 3.25
C ALA A 132 1.74 23.22 2.33
N LEU A 133 1.36 22.02 2.79
CA LEU A 133 0.64 21.02 1.96
C LEU A 133 -0.86 20.95 2.25
N ALA A 134 -1.36 21.54 3.33
CA ALA A 134 -2.76 21.47 3.69
C ALA A 134 -3.62 22.31 2.74
N ALA A 135 -4.76 21.77 2.32
CA ALA A 135 -5.74 22.54 1.54
C ALA A 135 -6.42 23.64 2.40
N GLU A 136 -6.57 23.37 3.69
CA GLU A 136 -7.16 24.28 4.66
C GLU A 136 -6.28 24.35 5.92
N LEU A 137 -6.23 25.53 6.52
CA LEU A 137 -5.42 25.79 7.72
C LEU A 137 -6.31 26.14 8.92
N PRO A 138 -5.95 25.69 10.14
CA PRO A 138 -6.60 26.15 11.38
C PRO A 138 -6.56 27.68 11.49
N ASN A 139 -7.67 28.30 11.80
CA ASN A 139 -7.78 29.77 11.85
C ASN A 139 -7.91 30.32 13.28
N GLN A 140 -8.00 29.45 14.30
CA GLN A 140 -8.22 29.84 15.69
C GLN A 140 -7.10 30.74 16.24
N ALA A 141 -5.84 30.47 15.91
CA ALA A 141 -4.70 31.30 16.31
C ALA A 141 -4.74 32.74 15.71
N PHE A 142 -5.62 32.96 14.74
CA PHE A 142 -5.81 34.23 14.04
C PHE A 142 -7.16 34.90 14.35
N GLY A 143 -7.87 34.38 15.38
CA GLY A 143 -9.16 34.93 15.83
C GLY A 143 -10.36 34.55 14.97
N GLY A 144 -10.22 33.60 14.07
CA GLY A 144 -11.32 33.10 13.24
C GLY A 144 -11.93 31.81 13.76
N GLU A 145 -13.16 31.54 13.36
CA GLU A 145 -13.86 30.29 13.63
C GLU A 145 -13.69 29.32 12.45
N GLY A 146 -13.29 28.05 12.75
CA GLY A 146 -13.13 27.00 11.78
C GLY A 146 -11.89 27.12 10.87
N PRO A 147 -11.70 26.12 9.97
CA PRO A 147 -10.60 26.13 9.02
C PRO A 147 -10.81 27.18 7.92
N LYS A 148 -9.71 27.69 7.36
CA LYS A 148 -9.68 28.62 6.23
C LYS A 148 -8.86 28.01 5.10
N ALA A 149 -9.27 28.26 3.85
CA ALA A 149 -8.49 27.85 2.68
C ALA A 149 -7.04 28.33 2.78
N ASN A 150 -6.12 27.46 2.45
CA ASN A 150 -4.69 27.77 2.47
C ASN A 150 -4.35 28.73 1.31
N ALA A 151 -3.81 29.87 1.64
CA ALA A 151 -3.35 30.89 0.67
C ALA A 151 -1.84 31.16 0.82
N LEU A 152 -1.11 30.30 1.53
CA LEU A 152 0.34 30.41 1.68
C LEU A 152 1.04 29.95 0.41
N ASN A 153 1.87 30.79 -0.16
CA ASN A 153 2.55 30.52 -1.44
C ASN A 153 4.07 30.45 -1.29
N THR A 154 4.60 30.89 -0.17
CA THR A 154 6.04 30.95 0.09
C THR A 154 6.39 30.35 1.44
N TRP A 155 7.63 29.88 1.57
CA TRP A 155 8.14 29.37 2.84
C TRP A 155 8.19 30.45 3.93
N ALA A 156 8.41 31.72 3.58
CA ALA A 156 8.33 32.83 4.54
C ALA A 156 6.92 33.01 5.11
N GLU A 157 5.88 32.87 4.28
CA GLU A 157 4.48 32.94 4.73
C GLU A 157 4.12 31.71 5.59
N VAL A 158 4.59 30.51 5.23
CA VAL A 158 4.44 29.30 6.03
C VAL A 158 5.09 29.47 7.39
N ASP A 159 6.31 29.99 7.46
CA ASP A 159 7.04 30.22 8.71
C ASP A 159 6.31 31.24 9.61
N ALA A 160 5.87 32.35 9.04
CA ALA A 160 5.07 33.36 9.76
C ALA A 160 3.76 32.78 10.29
N TYR A 161 3.08 31.96 9.49
CA TYR A 161 1.86 31.26 9.92
C TYR A 161 2.13 30.30 11.07
N VAL A 162 3.12 29.41 10.91
CA VAL A 162 3.44 28.38 11.92
C VAL A 162 3.90 29.03 13.23
N SER A 163 4.77 30.04 13.17
CA SER A 163 5.24 30.77 14.34
C SER A 163 4.09 31.37 15.14
N LYS A 164 3.15 32.00 14.46
CA LYS A 164 1.97 32.57 15.10
C LYS A 164 1.01 31.51 15.64
N ALA A 165 0.78 30.44 14.89
CA ALA A 165 -0.12 29.37 15.27
C ALA A 165 0.39 28.54 16.47
N THR A 166 1.70 28.39 16.60
CA THR A 166 2.34 27.58 17.66
C THR A 166 2.95 28.39 18.79
N GLY A 167 3.03 29.72 18.67
CA GLY A 167 3.73 30.58 19.61
C GLY A 167 5.24 30.44 19.62
N THR A 168 5.81 29.89 18.54
CA THR A 168 7.27 29.71 18.39
C THR A 168 7.90 30.89 17.66
N THR A 169 9.25 31.02 17.79
CA THR A 169 9.99 32.02 17.01
C THR A 169 10.07 31.60 15.55
N ALA A 170 9.88 32.54 14.63
CA ALA A 170 10.03 32.32 13.20
C ALA A 170 11.48 31.92 12.86
N LEU A 171 11.62 31.01 11.91
CA LEU A 171 12.90 30.46 11.48
C LEU A 171 13.63 31.35 10.45
N GLY A 172 12.96 32.36 9.91
CA GLY A 172 13.46 33.23 8.86
C GLY A 172 13.58 32.53 7.50
N LEU A 173 12.57 31.73 7.17
CA LEU A 173 12.55 30.97 5.91
C LEU A 173 12.42 31.90 4.70
N PRO A 174 12.97 31.51 3.52
CA PRO A 174 13.04 32.35 2.34
C PRO A 174 11.67 32.57 1.69
N ALA A 175 11.51 33.66 0.94
CA ALA A 175 10.33 33.96 0.13
C ALA A 175 10.29 33.16 -1.18
N GLN A 176 10.72 31.90 -1.17
CA GLN A 176 10.63 30.97 -2.29
C GLN A 176 9.27 30.27 -2.25
N SER A 177 8.76 29.89 -3.43
CA SER A 177 7.51 29.14 -3.54
C SER A 177 7.56 27.79 -2.80
N VAL A 178 6.42 27.43 -2.24
CA VAL A 178 6.19 26.13 -1.59
C VAL A 178 5.80 25.09 -2.63
#